data_598aff224535f9ab18eb0c117f34fb6c
#
_entry.id   598aff224535f9ab18eb0c117f34fb6c
#
_cell.length_a   1.000
_cell.length_b   1.000
_cell.length_c   1.000
_cell.angle_alpha   90.00
_cell.angle_beta   90.00
_cell.angle_gamma   90.00
#
_symmetry.space_group_name_H-M   'P 1'
#
loop_
_entity.id
_entity.type
_entity.pdbx_description
1 polymer ?
#
loop_
_entity_poly.entity_id
_entity_poly.type
_entity_poly.pdbx_seq_one_letter_code
_entity_poly.pdbx_strand_id
1 'polypeptide(L)'
;MSFEYAPAPESRAVVDIAPSYGLFIDGEFADAAGGKVFKTVSPANEEVLSEVAQASAEDVDRAVKAARKAFEKWSALPGAERAKYLFRIARLIQERSRELAVLESLDNGKPIRESRDSDLPLVAAHFFYYAGWADKLGHAGYGADPKPLGVAGQVIPWNFPLLMLAWKIAPALACGNTVVLKPAETTPLSALFFADICRQAGLPKGVVNILTGDGSTGAELVAHPDVNKVAFTGSTEVGKAIARTVAGTDKKLTLELGGKAANIVFDDAPVDQAVEGIVNGIFFNQGHVCCAGSRLLVQESVQDELLEALKRRMSTLRVGDPLDKNTDIGAINSAEQLARIKALADAGESEGAERWAPACELPDAGYWFAPTLFTGVTQAHRIAQEEIFGPVLSVLTFRTPEEAVAKANNTPYGLSAGVWTEKGSRILWMANQLRAGIVWSNTFNKFDPASPFGGYKESGFGREGGRHGLEAYLDV
;
A
#
# COMPACT_ATOMS: atom_id res chain seq x y z
N MET A 1 23.79 25.97 12.98
CA MET A 1 22.46 26.50 13.34
C MET A 1 21.45 25.50 12.89
N SER A 2 20.74 24.86 13.81
CA SER A 2 19.56 24.08 13.47
C SER A 2 18.44 25.05 13.12
N PHE A 3 17.88 24.97 11.92
CA PHE A 3 16.67 25.73 11.60
C PHE A 3 15.50 25.02 12.32
N GLU A 4 14.91 25.70 13.27
CA GLU A 4 13.61 25.30 13.81
C GLU A 4 12.53 25.89 12.91
N TYR A 5 11.75 25.03 12.29
CA TYR A 5 10.57 25.47 11.55
C TYR A 5 9.40 25.59 12.52
N ALA A 6 8.65 26.67 12.44
CA ALA A 6 7.41 26.80 13.17
C ALA A 6 6.42 25.69 12.74
N PRO A 7 5.65 25.11 13.68
CA PRO A 7 4.59 24.17 13.34
C PRO A 7 3.65 24.76 12.29
N ALA A 8 3.31 23.95 11.28
CA ALA A 8 2.43 24.34 10.17
C ALA A 8 1.32 23.30 9.95
N PRO A 9 0.48 23.01 10.95
CA PRO A 9 -0.52 21.96 10.86
C PRO A 9 -1.58 22.29 9.81
N GLU A 10 -2.01 21.27 9.09
CA GLU A 10 -3.20 21.33 8.24
C GLU A 10 -4.45 21.37 9.13
N SER A 11 -5.48 22.06 8.66
CA SER A 11 -6.71 22.17 9.44
C SER A 11 -7.51 20.87 9.40
N ARG A 12 -7.78 20.30 10.57
CA ARG A 12 -8.69 19.18 10.74
C ARG A 12 -10.14 19.52 10.34
N ALA A 13 -10.52 20.80 10.41
CA ALA A 13 -11.87 21.27 10.11
C ALA A 13 -12.25 21.17 8.61
N VAL A 14 -11.32 20.75 7.74
CA VAL A 14 -11.62 20.51 6.32
C VAL A 14 -12.35 19.19 6.09
N VAL A 15 -12.36 18.28 7.05
CA VAL A 15 -13.06 17.00 7.00
C VAL A 15 -14.08 16.91 8.12
N ASP A 16 -15.29 16.51 7.77
CA ASP A 16 -16.38 16.21 8.72
C ASP A 16 -16.49 14.68 8.89
N ILE A 17 -15.99 14.18 10.01
CA ILE A 17 -16.06 12.76 10.36
C ILE A 17 -17.30 12.54 11.19
N ALA A 18 -18.25 11.76 10.68
CA ALA A 18 -19.46 11.43 11.40
C ALA A 18 -19.16 10.57 12.66
N PRO A 19 -19.97 10.69 13.73
CA PRO A 19 -19.79 9.86 14.94
C PRO A 19 -19.87 8.36 14.66
N SER A 20 -20.60 7.95 13.61
CA SER A 20 -20.74 6.55 13.22
C SER A 20 -20.96 6.39 11.72
N TYR A 21 -20.50 5.24 11.19
CA TYR A 21 -20.72 4.83 9.80
C TYR A 21 -21.28 3.40 9.73
N GLY A 22 -22.28 3.23 8.84
CA GLY A 22 -22.78 1.91 8.42
C GLY A 22 -21.94 1.26 7.33
N LEU A 23 -22.36 0.07 6.92
CA LEU A 23 -21.86 -0.63 5.73
C LEU A 23 -22.43 0.05 4.47
N PHE A 24 -21.67 0.05 3.36
CA PHE A 24 -22.17 0.54 2.09
C PHE A 24 -22.57 -0.62 1.17
N ILE A 25 -23.86 -0.85 1.01
CA ILE A 25 -24.42 -1.98 0.25
C ILE A 25 -25.54 -1.49 -0.67
N ASP A 26 -25.51 -1.91 -1.93
CA ASP A 26 -26.52 -1.56 -2.95
C ASP A 26 -26.76 -0.04 -3.08
N GLY A 27 -25.66 0.74 -2.97
CA GLY A 27 -25.66 2.20 -3.13
C GLY A 27 -26.14 3.00 -1.91
N GLU A 28 -26.39 2.36 -0.78
CA GLU A 28 -26.88 3.00 0.45
C GLU A 28 -26.04 2.58 1.67
N PHE A 29 -25.93 3.49 2.65
CA PHE A 29 -25.39 3.12 3.95
C PHE A 29 -26.47 2.41 4.78
N ALA A 30 -26.09 1.32 5.42
CA ALA A 30 -26.97 0.48 6.23
C ALA A 30 -26.25 -0.06 7.46
N ASP A 31 -26.99 -0.30 8.53
CA ASP A 31 -26.47 -0.95 9.72
C ASP A 31 -26.07 -2.40 9.43
N ALA A 32 -25.11 -2.92 10.21
CA ALA A 32 -24.76 -4.33 10.17
C ALA A 32 -25.91 -5.17 10.74
N ALA A 33 -26.24 -6.30 10.11
CA ALA A 33 -27.31 -7.20 10.54
C ALA A 33 -27.13 -7.67 12.01
N GLY A 34 -25.87 -7.87 12.46
CA GLY A 34 -25.56 -8.22 13.84
C GLY A 34 -25.49 -7.05 14.82
N GLY A 35 -25.66 -5.82 14.37
CA GLY A 35 -25.57 -4.61 15.21
C GLY A 35 -24.19 -4.36 15.84
N LYS A 36 -23.15 -5.11 15.44
CA LYS A 36 -21.80 -4.94 15.98
C LYS A 36 -21.12 -3.72 15.37
N VAL A 37 -20.33 -3.03 16.19
CA VAL A 37 -19.51 -1.90 15.79
C VAL A 37 -18.10 -2.05 16.37
N PHE A 38 -17.13 -1.35 15.79
CA PHE A 38 -15.79 -1.17 16.32
C PHE A 38 -15.39 0.29 16.18
N LYS A 39 -14.36 0.70 16.92
CA LYS A 39 -13.87 2.08 16.88
C LYS A 39 -12.65 2.17 15.98
N THR A 40 -12.62 3.17 15.09
CA THR A 40 -11.38 3.59 14.46
C THR A 40 -10.75 4.71 15.28
N VAL A 41 -9.42 4.67 15.41
CA VAL A 41 -8.65 5.49 16.34
C VAL A 41 -7.50 6.16 15.61
N SER A 42 -7.27 7.44 15.85
CA SER A 42 -6.08 8.12 15.33
C SER A 42 -4.82 7.57 16.01
N PRO A 43 -3.86 7.01 15.27
CA PRO A 43 -2.65 6.47 15.87
C PRO A 43 -1.72 7.53 16.45
N ALA A 44 -1.91 8.79 16.10
CA ALA A 44 -1.09 9.91 16.56
C ALA A 44 -1.37 10.32 18.00
N ASN A 45 -2.59 10.09 18.51
CA ASN A 45 -3.00 10.54 19.85
C ASN A 45 -4.04 9.62 20.51
N GLU A 46 -4.36 8.49 19.90
CA GLU A 46 -5.32 7.48 20.37
C GLU A 46 -6.77 8.00 20.50
N GLU A 47 -7.07 9.15 19.89
CA GLU A 47 -8.43 9.70 19.84
C GLU A 47 -9.33 8.80 18.98
N VAL A 48 -10.55 8.50 19.49
CA VAL A 48 -11.57 7.81 18.70
C VAL A 48 -12.10 8.76 17.63
N LEU A 49 -11.93 8.38 16.37
CA LEU A 49 -12.40 9.17 15.22
C LEU A 49 -13.87 8.89 14.91
N SER A 50 -14.29 7.62 14.97
CA SER A 50 -15.66 7.21 14.67
C SER A 50 -15.96 5.80 15.17
N GLU A 51 -17.23 5.44 15.30
CA GLU A 51 -17.71 4.06 15.40
C GLU A 51 -18.11 3.55 14.01
N VAL A 52 -17.70 2.35 13.66
CA VAL A 52 -17.87 1.78 12.34
C VAL A 52 -18.56 0.42 12.45
N ALA A 53 -19.57 0.17 11.61
CA ALA A 53 -20.28 -1.10 11.58
C ALA A 53 -19.35 -2.27 11.24
N GLN A 54 -19.51 -3.40 11.94
CA GLN A 54 -18.81 -4.64 11.65
C GLN A 54 -19.72 -5.60 10.89
N ALA A 55 -19.38 -5.88 9.64
CA ALA A 55 -20.13 -6.78 8.79
C ALA A 55 -20.07 -8.23 9.30
N SER A 56 -21.23 -8.88 9.32
CA SER A 56 -21.42 -10.31 9.56
C SER A 56 -21.40 -11.11 8.24
N ALA A 57 -21.45 -12.44 8.32
CA ALA A 57 -21.61 -13.31 7.16
C ALA A 57 -22.90 -13.00 6.36
N GLU A 58 -24.00 -12.60 7.05
CA GLU A 58 -25.24 -12.18 6.41
C GLU A 58 -25.05 -10.90 5.59
N ASP A 59 -24.26 -9.93 6.10
CA ASP A 59 -23.96 -8.71 5.37
C ASP A 59 -23.07 -8.96 4.16
N VAL A 60 -22.11 -9.89 4.27
CA VAL A 60 -21.28 -10.32 3.14
C VAL A 60 -22.15 -10.95 2.05
N ASP A 61 -23.06 -11.85 2.39
CA ASP A 61 -23.99 -12.47 1.45
C ASP A 61 -24.89 -11.41 0.78
N ARG A 62 -25.42 -10.47 1.57
CA ARG A 62 -26.23 -9.34 1.07
C ARG A 62 -25.47 -8.48 0.06
N ALA A 63 -24.22 -8.13 0.36
CA ALA A 63 -23.36 -7.32 -0.52
C ALA A 63 -23.00 -8.08 -1.80
N VAL A 64 -22.63 -9.36 -1.72
CA VAL A 64 -22.30 -10.18 -2.88
C VAL A 64 -23.55 -10.39 -3.78
N LYS A 65 -24.73 -10.60 -3.22
CA LYS A 65 -26.00 -10.66 -3.98
C LYS A 65 -26.30 -9.33 -4.70
N ALA A 66 -26.11 -8.18 -4.03
CA ALA A 66 -26.26 -6.88 -4.64
C ALA A 66 -25.28 -6.68 -5.81
N ALA A 67 -23.99 -7.05 -5.62
CA ALA A 67 -22.98 -7.00 -6.66
C ALA A 67 -23.33 -7.93 -7.84
N ARG A 68 -23.78 -9.16 -7.58
CA ARG A 68 -24.20 -10.12 -8.62
C ARG A 68 -25.36 -9.58 -9.45
N LYS A 69 -26.37 -9.01 -8.81
CA LYS A 69 -27.51 -8.39 -9.49
C LYS A 69 -27.08 -7.19 -10.36
N ALA A 70 -26.19 -6.34 -9.84
CA ALA A 70 -25.68 -5.19 -10.57
C ALA A 70 -24.80 -5.59 -11.76
N PHE A 71 -24.08 -6.72 -11.67
CA PHE A 71 -23.18 -7.21 -12.69
C PHE A 71 -23.85 -7.39 -14.05
N GLU A 72 -25.06 -7.92 -14.10
CA GLU A 72 -25.78 -8.14 -15.36
C GLU A 72 -25.91 -6.87 -16.21
N LYS A 73 -26.25 -5.76 -15.57
CA LYS A 73 -26.40 -4.47 -16.26
C LYS A 73 -25.06 -3.77 -16.46
N TRP A 74 -24.19 -3.82 -15.47
CA TRP A 74 -22.87 -3.14 -15.50
C TRP A 74 -21.96 -3.72 -16.58
N SER A 75 -21.86 -5.05 -16.65
CA SER A 75 -21.04 -5.74 -17.66
C SER A 75 -21.53 -5.53 -19.09
N ALA A 76 -22.86 -5.40 -19.24
CA ALA A 76 -23.49 -5.14 -20.55
C ALA A 76 -23.35 -3.67 -21.03
N LEU A 77 -22.96 -2.74 -20.14
CA LEU A 77 -22.74 -1.36 -20.57
C LEU A 77 -21.55 -1.28 -21.55
N PRO A 78 -21.67 -0.48 -22.63
CA PRO A 78 -20.53 -0.18 -23.48
C PRO A 78 -19.34 0.37 -22.64
N GLY A 79 -18.12 -0.01 -23.01
CA GLY A 79 -16.92 0.45 -22.28
C GLY A 79 -16.82 1.97 -22.16
N ALA A 80 -17.24 2.71 -23.23
CA ALA A 80 -17.27 4.17 -23.20
C ALA A 80 -18.26 4.74 -22.15
N GLU A 81 -19.34 4.03 -21.85
CA GLU A 81 -20.27 4.46 -20.79
C GLU A 81 -19.68 4.17 -19.40
N ARG A 82 -19.01 3.02 -19.19
CA ARG A 82 -18.29 2.74 -17.94
C ARG A 82 -17.18 3.76 -17.70
N ALA A 83 -16.44 4.15 -18.75
CA ALA A 83 -15.40 5.17 -18.68
C ALA A 83 -15.89 6.49 -18.07
N LYS A 84 -17.11 6.92 -18.40
CA LYS A 84 -17.69 8.18 -17.89
C LYS A 84 -17.80 8.19 -16.36
N TYR A 85 -18.14 7.05 -15.75
CA TYR A 85 -18.21 6.92 -14.29
C TYR A 85 -16.82 7.01 -13.67
N LEU A 86 -15.83 6.31 -14.23
CA LEU A 86 -14.46 6.35 -13.74
C LEU A 86 -13.87 7.77 -13.85
N PHE A 87 -14.11 8.48 -14.96
CA PHE A 87 -13.68 9.87 -15.12
C PHE A 87 -14.33 10.80 -14.08
N ARG A 88 -15.63 10.62 -13.77
CA ARG A 88 -16.31 11.40 -12.73
C ARG A 88 -15.72 11.11 -11.35
N ILE A 89 -15.49 9.83 -11.02
CA ILE A 89 -14.84 9.42 -9.77
C ILE A 89 -13.45 10.08 -9.64
N ALA A 90 -12.61 10.00 -10.69
CA ALA A 90 -11.29 10.63 -10.69
C ALA A 90 -11.36 12.14 -10.43
N ARG A 91 -12.31 12.85 -11.06
CA ARG A 91 -12.51 14.30 -10.84
C ARG A 91 -12.98 14.62 -9.43
N LEU A 92 -13.94 13.86 -8.90
CA LEU A 92 -14.43 14.04 -7.53
C LEU A 92 -13.31 13.80 -6.49
N ILE A 93 -12.42 12.82 -6.75
CA ILE A 93 -11.23 12.60 -5.92
C ILE A 93 -10.31 13.84 -5.98
N GLN A 94 -10.08 14.42 -7.16
CA GLN A 94 -9.28 15.64 -7.29
C GLN A 94 -9.92 16.84 -6.57
N GLU A 95 -11.24 17.03 -6.74
CA GLU A 95 -12.00 18.11 -6.09
C GLU A 95 -11.99 18.00 -4.57
N ARG A 96 -12.05 16.78 -4.03
CA ARG A 96 -12.05 16.48 -2.60
C ARG A 96 -10.65 16.09 -2.07
N SER A 97 -9.59 16.31 -2.82
CA SER A 97 -8.25 15.80 -2.50
C SER A 97 -7.74 16.27 -1.13
N ARG A 98 -7.97 17.54 -0.75
CA ARG A 98 -7.55 18.08 0.54
C ARG A 98 -8.29 17.40 1.69
N GLU A 99 -9.59 17.21 1.58
CA GLU A 99 -10.43 16.51 2.56
C GLU A 99 -9.96 15.07 2.75
N LEU A 100 -9.80 14.34 1.63
CA LEU A 100 -9.34 12.95 1.65
C LEU A 100 -7.92 12.79 2.20
N ALA A 101 -7.01 13.73 1.91
CA ALA A 101 -5.65 13.69 2.44
C ALA A 101 -5.62 13.88 3.96
N VAL A 102 -6.41 14.83 4.50
CA VAL A 102 -6.53 15.05 5.95
C VAL A 102 -7.14 13.82 6.61
N LEU A 103 -8.22 13.27 6.04
CA LEU A 103 -8.85 12.06 6.53
C LEU A 103 -7.87 10.89 6.60
N GLU A 104 -7.13 10.65 5.52
CA GLU A 104 -6.16 9.56 5.44
C GLU A 104 -5.02 9.72 6.45
N SER A 105 -4.54 10.95 6.67
CA SER A 105 -3.52 11.21 7.68
C SER A 105 -4.03 11.01 9.11
N LEU A 106 -5.28 11.36 9.39
CA LEU A 106 -5.91 11.15 10.71
C LEU A 106 -6.13 9.66 11.01
N ASP A 107 -6.64 8.91 10.03
CA ASP A 107 -7.02 7.50 10.19
C ASP A 107 -5.81 6.55 10.13
N ASN A 108 -4.76 6.93 9.38
CA ASN A 108 -3.57 6.08 9.15
C ASN A 108 -2.36 6.47 10.01
N GLY A 109 -2.17 7.77 10.30
CA GLY A 109 -0.99 8.30 10.96
C GLY A 109 0.13 8.79 10.05
N LYS A 110 0.01 8.67 8.72
CA LYS A 110 1.02 9.14 7.76
C LYS A 110 1.08 10.67 7.64
N PRO A 111 2.25 11.25 7.32
CA PRO A 111 2.37 12.69 7.12
C PRO A 111 1.44 13.23 6.03
N ILE A 112 0.78 14.35 6.31
CA ILE A 112 -0.17 15.01 5.38
C ILE A 112 0.46 15.33 4.02
N ARG A 113 1.74 15.66 3.97
CA ARG A 113 2.43 15.93 2.71
C ARG A 113 2.50 14.68 1.81
N GLU A 114 2.58 13.49 2.39
CA GLU A 114 2.60 12.23 1.62
C GLU A 114 1.21 11.87 1.10
N SER A 115 0.19 11.97 1.95
CA SER A 115 -1.20 11.78 1.53
C SER A 115 -1.57 12.77 0.42
N ARG A 116 -1.25 14.06 0.60
CA ARG A 116 -1.63 15.15 -0.31
C ARG A 116 -0.83 15.12 -1.63
N ASP A 117 0.51 14.96 -1.56
CA ASP A 117 1.41 15.21 -2.69
C ASP A 117 1.77 13.92 -3.44
N SER A 118 1.55 12.74 -2.84
CA SER A 118 1.86 11.44 -3.43
C SER A 118 0.61 10.59 -3.63
N ASP A 119 -0.12 10.27 -2.55
CA ASP A 119 -1.17 9.26 -2.60
C ASP A 119 -2.39 9.73 -3.40
N LEU A 120 -2.97 10.88 -3.04
CA LEU A 120 -4.20 11.37 -3.68
C LEU A 120 -4.04 11.65 -5.18
N PRO A 121 -2.95 12.27 -5.65
CA PRO A 121 -2.68 12.41 -7.09
C PRO A 121 -2.63 11.05 -7.80
N LEU A 122 -1.98 10.05 -7.18
CA LEU A 122 -1.85 8.71 -7.76
C LEU A 122 -3.18 7.95 -7.76
N VAL A 123 -4.01 8.12 -6.70
CA VAL A 123 -5.40 7.59 -6.66
C VAL A 123 -6.20 8.08 -7.85
N ALA A 124 -6.25 9.39 -8.07
CA ALA A 124 -6.97 9.97 -9.21
C ALA A 124 -6.40 9.49 -10.55
N ALA A 125 -5.07 9.42 -10.67
CA ALA A 125 -4.39 8.97 -11.87
C ALA A 125 -4.74 7.52 -12.25
N HIS A 126 -4.91 6.61 -11.28
CA HIS A 126 -5.36 5.24 -11.55
C HIS A 126 -6.78 5.21 -12.13
N PHE A 127 -7.71 5.98 -11.58
CA PHE A 127 -9.06 6.06 -12.16
C PHE A 127 -9.07 6.66 -13.56
N PHE A 128 -8.28 7.71 -13.82
CA PHE A 128 -8.12 8.27 -15.18
C PHE A 128 -7.51 7.26 -16.16
N TYR A 129 -6.45 6.56 -15.73
CA TYR A 129 -5.77 5.57 -16.57
C TYR A 129 -6.71 4.44 -16.99
N TYR A 130 -7.41 3.85 -16.04
CA TYR A 130 -8.33 2.75 -16.34
C TYR A 130 -9.63 3.19 -17.00
N ALA A 131 -10.09 4.43 -16.79
CA ALA A 131 -11.15 5.03 -17.59
C ALA A 131 -10.77 5.04 -19.08
N GLY A 132 -9.51 5.36 -19.39
CA GLY A 132 -8.96 5.32 -20.74
C GLY A 132 -8.89 3.93 -21.37
N TRP A 133 -8.90 2.85 -20.57
CA TRP A 133 -8.91 1.46 -21.04
C TRP A 133 -10.29 0.86 -21.21
N ALA A 134 -11.32 1.37 -20.54
CA ALA A 134 -12.62 0.75 -20.47
C ALA A 134 -13.29 0.45 -21.83
N ASP A 135 -13.04 1.31 -22.83
CA ASP A 135 -13.53 1.16 -24.22
C ASP A 135 -12.49 0.53 -25.17
N LYS A 136 -11.33 0.10 -24.65
CA LYS A 136 -10.20 -0.42 -25.44
C LYS A 136 -9.74 -1.81 -25.01
N LEU A 137 -10.56 -2.54 -24.27
CA LEU A 137 -10.19 -3.86 -23.73
C LEU A 137 -9.76 -4.84 -24.82
N GLY A 138 -10.39 -4.82 -26.00
CA GLY A 138 -9.99 -5.64 -27.14
C GLY A 138 -8.60 -5.32 -27.70
N HIS A 139 -8.00 -4.19 -27.33
CA HIS A 139 -6.63 -3.81 -27.70
C HIS A 139 -5.61 -4.07 -26.56
N ALA A 140 -6.07 -4.58 -25.42
CA ALA A 140 -5.20 -4.84 -24.29
C ALA A 140 -4.29 -6.08 -24.45
N GLY A 141 -4.50 -6.86 -25.51
CA GLY A 141 -3.70 -8.09 -25.79
C GLY A 141 -4.23 -9.34 -25.08
N TYR A 142 -5.46 -9.30 -24.58
CA TYR A 142 -6.14 -10.38 -23.87
C TYR A 142 -7.34 -10.94 -24.67
N GLY A 143 -7.20 -11.03 -25.99
CA GLY A 143 -8.26 -11.43 -26.90
C GLY A 143 -9.01 -10.26 -27.52
N ALA A 144 -9.80 -10.51 -28.54
CA ALA A 144 -10.56 -9.47 -29.26
C ALA A 144 -11.79 -8.99 -28.49
N ASP A 145 -12.35 -9.84 -27.63
CA ASP A 145 -13.56 -9.56 -26.83
C ASP A 145 -13.45 -10.19 -25.44
N PRO A 146 -12.49 -9.70 -24.61
CA PRO A 146 -12.27 -10.23 -23.26
C PRO A 146 -13.48 -9.96 -22.36
N LYS A 147 -13.90 -10.97 -21.60
CA LYS A 147 -15.10 -10.88 -20.76
C LYS A 147 -14.74 -10.59 -19.29
N PRO A 148 -15.56 -9.84 -18.55
CA PRO A 148 -15.39 -9.68 -17.11
C PRO A 148 -15.64 -10.99 -16.36
N LEU A 149 -14.94 -11.21 -15.27
CA LEU A 149 -15.07 -12.40 -14.43
C LEU A 149 -16.41 -12.46 -13.65
N GLY A 150 -16.91 -11.33 -13.19
CA GLY A 150 -18.10 -11.27 -12.36
C GLY A 150 -17.95 -10.37 -11.12
N VAL A 151 -18.19 -10.95 -9.93
CA VAL A 151 -18.03 -10.26 -8.65
C VAL A 151 -16.59 -10.39 -8.17
N ALA A 152 -15.93 -9.26 -7.94
CA ALA A 152 -14.58 -9.18 -7.36
C ALA A 152 -14.66 -8.89 -5.85
N GLY A 153 -14.23 -9.83 -5.03
CA GLY A 153 -13.96 -9.65 -3.62
C GLY A 153 -12.56 -9.07 -3.44
N GLN A 154 -12.46 -7.90 -2.82
CA GLN A 154 -11.23 -7.15 -2.66
C GLN A 154 -10.97 -6.87 -1.19
N VAL A 155 -9.77 -7.21 -0.70
CA VAL A 155 -9.33 -6.94 0.66
C VAL A 155 -8.05 -6.12 0.60
N ILE A 156 -8.08 -4.94 1.22
CA ILE A 156 -6.99 -3.96 1.15
C ILE A 156 -6.36 -3.72 2.52
N PRO A 157 -5.05 -3.39 2.55
CA PRO A 157 -4.29 -3.14 3.77
C PRO A 157 -4.51 -1.72 4.29
N TRP A 158 -3.95 -1.47 5.47
CA TRP A 158 -4.03 -0.20 6.17
C TRP A 158 -2.96 0.84 5.77
N ASN A 159 -1.87 0.45 5.11
CA ASN A 159 -0.75 1.35 4.88
C ASN A 159 -0.95 2.39 3.75
N PHE A 160 -1.77 2.08 2.75
CA PHE A 160 -2.18 2.97 1.67
C PHE A 160 -3.67 2.77 1.37
N PRO A 161 -4.59 3.14 2.28
CA PRO A 161 -5.99 2.72 2.21
C PRO A 161 -6.66 3.10 0.89
N LEU A 162 -6.70 4.38 0.55
CA LEU A 162 -7.38 4.86 -0.66
C LEU A 162 -6.62 4.49 -1.94
N LEU A 163 -5.28 4.45 -1.88
CA LEU A 163 -4.48 4.08 -3.05
C LEU A 163 -4.68 2.61 -3.41
N MET A 164 -4.68 1.69 -2.43
CA MET A 164 -4.91 0.27 -2.66
C MET A 164 -6.35 -0.02 -3.07
N LEU A 165 -7.31 0.77 -2.60
CA LEU A 165 -8.68 0.77 -3.10
C LEU A 165 -8.70 1.09 -4.61
N ALA A 166 -8.05 2.17 -5.02
CA ALA A 166 -8.01 2.61 -6.42
C ALA A 166 -7.34 1.58 -7.34
N TRP A 167 -6.21 0.99 -6.89
CA TRP A 167 -5.49 -0.04 -7.64
C TRP A 167 -6.35 -1.25 -7.97
N LYS A 168 -7.35 -1.56 -7.14
CA LYS A 168 -8.23 -2.72 -7.29
C LYS A 168 -9.58 -2.38 -7.91
N ILE A 169 -10.22 -1.29 -7.47
CA ILE A 169 -11.55 -0.92 -7.96
C ILE A 169 -11.48 -0.40 -9.40
N ALA A 170 -10.52 0.47 -9.73
CA ALA A 170 -10.48 1.10 -11.04
C ALA A 170 -10.37 0.09 -12.20
N PRO A 171 -9.42 -0.87 -12.21
CA PRO A 171 -9.37 -1.89 -13.26
C PRO A 171 -10.58 -2.84 -13.24
N ALA A 172 -11.09 -3.20 -12.05
CA ALA A 172 -12.28 -4.06 -11.96
C ALA A 172 -13.49 -3.44 -12.65
N LEU A 173 -13.77 -2.17 -12.37
CA LEU A 173 -14.88 -1.43 -12.99
C LEU A 173 -14.67 -1.20 -14.49
N ALA A 174 -13.45 -0.86 -14.91
CA ALA A 174 -13.12 -0.68 -16.32
C ALA A 174 -13.38 -1.95 -17.13
N CYS A 175 -13.01 -3.11 -16.57
CA CYS A 175 -13.27 -4.42 -17.18
C CYS A 175 -14.73 -4.85 -17.15
N GLY A 176 -15.61 -4.18 -16.39
CA GLY A 176 -17.04 -4.51 -16.28
C GLY A 176 -17.39 -5.42 -15.13
N ASN A 177 -16.47 -5.66 -14.16
CA ASN A 177 -16.77 -6.38 -12.94
C ASN A 177 -17.49 -5.49 -11.92
N THR A 178 -18.17 -6.10 -10.96
CA THR A 178 -18.68 -5.45 -9.77
C THR A 178 -17.81 -5.81 -8.56
N VAL A 179 -17.88 -5.01 -7.51
CA VAL A 179 -16.92 -5.08 -6.41
C VAL A 179 -17.61 -5.17 -5.06
N VAL A 180 -17.10 -6.05 -4.21
CA VAL A 180 -17.27 -6.03 -2.76
C VAL A 180 -15.90 -5.85 -2.13
N LEU A 181 -15.66 -4.70 -1.49
CA LEU A 181 -14.36 -4.34 -0.92
C LEU A 181 -14.43 -4.33 0.61
N LYS A 182 -13.40 -4.92 1.25
CA LYS A 182 -13.17 -4.83 2.70
C LYS A 182 -11.88 -4.04 2.97
N PRO A 183 -11.95 -2.82 3.52
CA PRO A 183 -10.78 -2.10 4.00
C PRO A 183 -10.24 -2.74 5.29
N ALA A 184 -9.00 -2.39 5.66
CA ALA A 184 -8.47 -2.76 6.96
C ALA A 184 -9.28 -2.09 8.07
N GLU A 185 -9.42 -2.78 9.21
CA GLU A 185 -10.17 -2.31 10.37
C GLU A 185 -9.57 -1.08 11.03
N THR A 186 -8.25 -0.87 10.89
CA THR A 186 -7.55 0.30 11.45
C THR A 186 -7.61 1.53 10.55
N THR A 187 -8.08 1.41 9.29
CA THR A 187 -8.17 2.53 8.33
C THR A 187 -9.39 2.41 7.42
N PRO A 188 -10.61 2.38 7.97
CA PRO A 188 -11.81 2.18 7.18
C PRO A 188 -12.36 3.46 6.55
N LEU A 189 -12.00 4.65 7.08
CA LEU A 189 -12.72 5.88 6.79
C LEU A 189 -12.58 6.34 5.35
N SER A 190 -11.39 6.26 4.75
CA SER A 190 -11.21 6.70 3.36
C SER A 190 -12.03 5.84 2.37
N ALA A 191 -12.24 4.55 2.65
CA ALA A 191 -13.12 3.70 1.85
C ALA A 191 -14.59 4.10 1.99
N LEU A 192 -15.03 4.49 3.19
CA LEU A 192 -16.39 4.97 3.42
C LEU A 192 -16.66 6.33 2.75
N PHE A 193 -15.67 7.23 2.75
CA PHE A 193 -15.75 8.49 1.97
C PHE A 193 -15.74 8.22 0.46
N PHE A 194 -15.03 7.21 0.00
CA PHE A 194 -15.09 6.79 -1.40
C PHE A 194 -16.48 6.25 -1.78
N ALA A 195 -17.20 5.61 -0.87
CA ALA A 195 -18.60 5.21 -1.10
C ALA A 195 -19.50 6.42 -1.43
N ASP A 196 -19.30 7.54 -0.73
CA ASP A 196 -20.02 8.78 -1.03
C ASP A 196 -19.60 9.36 -2.41
N ILE A 197 -18.32 9.29 -2.77
CA ILE A 197 -17.85 9.65 -4.11
C ILE A 197 -18.54 8.78 -5.19
N CYS A 198 -18.72 7.49 -4.96
CA CYS A 198 -19.47 6.63 -5.89
C CYS A 198 -20.92 7.10 -6.09
N ARG A 199 -21.59 7.52 -5.01
CA ARG A 199 -22.95 8.09 -5.08
C ARG A 199 -22.97 9.39 -5.88
N GLN A 200 -22.06 10.32 -5.58
CA GLN A 200 -21.93 11.60 -6.27
C GLN A 200 -21.61 11.44 -7.76
N ALA A 201 -20.79 10.44 -8.12
CA ALA A 201 -20.52 10.09 -9.51
C ALA A 201 -21.71 9.48 -10.24
N GLY A 202 -22.79 9.14 -9.51
CA GLY A 202 -23.97 8.48 -10.05
C GLY A 202 -23.73 7.02 -10.43
N LEU A 203 -22.75 6.35 -9.78
CA LEU A 203 -22.46 4.94 -10.04
C LEU A 203 -23.70 4.09 -9.75
N PRO A 204 -24.10 3.14 -10.63
CA PRO A 204 -25.28 2.32 -10.40
C PRO A 204 -25.19 1.54 -9.08
N LYS A 205 -26.32 1.43 -8.38
CA LYS A 205 -26.43 0.70 -7.12
C LYS A 205 -25.90 -0.73 -7.26
N GLY A 206 -25.18 -1.21 -6.25
CA GLY A 206 -24.59 -2.55 -6.21
C GLY A 206 -23.30 -2.74 -6.99
N VAL A 207 -22.88 -1.80 -7.87
CA VAL A 207 -21.62 -1.93 -8.63
C VAL A 207 -20.39 -1.90 -7.71
N VAL A 208 -20.42 -1.07 -6.67
CA VAL A 208 -19.44 -1.05 -5.58
C VAL A 208 -20.17 -1.21 -4.26
N ASN A 209 -19.67 -2.13 -3.43
CA ASN A 209 -20.12 -2.35 -2.06
C ASN A 209 -18.89 -2.33 -1.15
N ILE A 210 -19.00 -1.75 0.04
CA ILE A 210 -17.89 -1.64 1.00
C ILE A 210 -18.36 -2.18 2.34
N LEU A 211 -17.66 -3.20 2.80
CA LEU A 211 -17.92 -3.89 4.06
C LEU A 211 -16.76 -3.64 5.02
N THR A 212 -17.04 -2.92 6.09
CA THR A 212 -16.10 -2.72 7.18
C THR A 212 -16.18 -3.90 8.17
N GLY A 213 -15.06 -4.22 8.78
CA GLY A 213 -14.95 -5.35 9.72
C GLY A 213 -13.52 -5.87 9.83
N ASP A 214 -13.32 -6.82 10.70
CA ASP A 214 -12.04 -7.48 10.99
C ASP A 214 -11.69 -8.59 9.98
N GLY A 215 -10.71 -9.41 10.33
CA GLY A 215 -10.28 -10.54 9.50
C GLY A 215 -11.38 -11.57 9.22
N SER A 216 -12.38 -11.71 10.12
CA SER A 216 -13.49 -12.65 9.91
C SER A 216 -14.38 -12.24 8.74
N THR A 217 -14.69 -10.94 8.61
CA THR A 217 -15.42 -10.40 7.45
C THR A 217 -14.66 -10.65 6.14
N GLY A 218 -13.32 -10.51 6.16
CA GLY A 218 -12.48 -10.82 5.01
C GLY A 218 -12.51 -12.30 4.63
N ALA A 219 -12.46 -13.20 5.61
CA ALA A 219 -12.53 -14.63 5.40
C ALA A 219 -13.87 -15.07 4.78
N GLU A 220 -14.99 -14.54 5.27
CA GLU A 220 -16.33 -14.79 4.69
C GLU A 220 -16.41 -14.32 3.23
N LEU A 221 -15.88 -13.12 2.93
CA LEU A 221 -15.85 -12.60 1.56
C LEU A 221 -15.02 -13.48 0.61
N VAL A 222 -13.85 -13.91 1.04
CA VAL A 222 -12.95 -14.78 0.25
C VAL A 222 -13.57 -16.13 -0.01
N ALA A 223 -14.24 -16.71 0.99
CA ALA A 223 -14.87 -18.03 0.92
C ALA A 223 -16.21 -18.03 0.14
N HIS A 224 -16.86 -16.88 -0.02
CA HIS A 224 -18.23 -16.77 -0.56
C HIS A 224 -18.34 -17.39 -1.96
N PRO A 225 -19.26 -18.33 -2.22
CA PRO A 225 -19.32 -19.09 -3.48
C PRO A 225 -19.53 -18.22 -4.73
N ASP A 226 -20.28 -17.13 -4.62
CA ASP A 226 -20.62 -16.22 -5.73
C ASP A 226 -19.54 -15.14 -6.00
N VAL A 227 -18.40 -15.19 -5.33
CA VAL A 227 -17.22 -14.37 -5.64
C VAL A 227 -16.39 -15.08 -6.70
N ASN A 228 -16.13 -14.44 -7.84
CA ASN A 228 -15.39 -15.01 -8.98
C ASN A 228 -13.89 -14.64 -8.94
N LYS A 229 -13.56 -13.54 -8.33
CA LYS A 229 -12.21 -12.99 -8.24
C LYS A 229 -11.92 -12.57 -6.80
N VAL A 230 -10.75 -12.96 -6.30
CA VAL A 230 -10.22 -12.43 -5.04
C VAL A 230 -8.94 -11.64 -5.34
N ALA A 231 -8.91 -10.38 -4.91
CA ALA A 231 -7.72 -9.54 -4.94
C ALA A 231 -7.35 -9.14 -3.50
N PHE A 232 -6.17 -9.50 -3.07
CA PHE A 232 -5.68 -9.25 -1.72
C PHE A 232 -4.35 -8.53 -1.74
N THR A 233 -4.23 -7.50 -0.91
CA THR A 233 -2.94 -6.91 -0.53
C THR A 233 -2.84 -6.89 0.99
N GLY A 234 -1.75 -7.42 1.53
CA GLY A 234 -1.54 -7.50 2.98
C GLY A 234 -0.37 -8.40 3.37
N SER A 235 -0.44 -9.00 4.56
CA SER A 235 0.63 -9.86 5.07
C SER A 235 0.77 -11.16 4.28
N THR A 236 2.00 -11.67 4.20
CA THR A 236 2.31 -12.95 3.55
C THR A 236 1.55 -14.12 4.20
N GLU A 237 1.38 -14.10 5.52
CA GLU A 237 0.66 -15.13 6.26
C GLU A 237 -0.81 -15.20 5.84
N VAL A 238 -1.50 -14.06 5.82
CA VAL A 238 -2.90 -13.99 5.38
C VAL A 238 -3.04 -14.34 3.90
N GLY A 239 -2.11 -13.88 3.04
CA GLY A 239 -2.10 -14.25 1.63
C GLY A 239 -2.00 -15.77 1.41
N LYS A 240 -1.15 -16.46 2.18
CA LYS A 240 -1.05 -17.93 2.16
C LYS A 240 -2.33 -18.62 2.64
N ALA A 241 -3.00 -18.06 3.65
CA ALA A 241 -4.29 -18.57 4.12
C ALA A 241 -5.38 -18.42 3.05
N ILE A 242 -5.47 -17.26 2.40
CA ILE A 242 -6.38 -17.01 1.28
C ILE A 242 -6.13 -17.98 0.13
N ALA A 243 -4.86 -18.19 -0.27
CA ALA A 243 -4.51 -19.13 -1.33
C ALA A 243 -4.99 -20.55 -1.03
N ARG A 244 -4.88 -21.00 0.23
CA ARG A 244 -5.42 -22.30 0.65
C ARG A 244 -6.95 -22.36 0.58
N THR A 245 -7.63 -21.27 0.98
CA THR A 245 -9.10 -21.20 0.97
C THR A 245 -9.66 -21.27 -0.45
N VAL A 246 -9.01 -20.64 -1.43
CA VAL A 246 -9.50 -20.63 -2.81
C VAL A 246 -8.96 -21.79 -3.66
N ALA A 247 -8.03 -22.59 -3.14
CA ALA A 247 -7.48 -23.74 -3.86
C ALA A 247 -8.58 -24.75 -4.26
N GLY A 248 -8.57 -25.17 -5.52
CA GLY A 248 -9.58 -26.09 -6.05
C GLY A 248 -10.93 -25.46 -6.38
N THR A 249 -11.05 -24.13 -6.32
CA THR A 249 -12.22 -23.37 -6.82
C THR A 249 -11.91 -22.70 -8.16
N ASP A 250 -12.93 -22.21 -8.85
CA ASP A 250 -12.78 -21.45 -10.11
C ASP A 250 -12.44 -19.95 -9.88
N LYS A 251 -12.18 -19.54 -8.63
CA LYS A 251 -11.88 -18.15 -8.31
C LYS A 251 -10.50 -17.74 -8.82
N LYS A 252 -10.44 -16.68 -9.60
CA LYS A 252 -9.17 -16.04 -9.97
C LYS A 252 -8.58 -15.31 -8.76
N LEU A 253 -7.31 -15.54 -8.46
CA LEU A 253 -6.63 -14.94 -7.30
C LEU A 253 -5.45 -14.09 -7.74
N THR A 254 -5.30 -12.89 -7.13
CA THR A 254 -4.07 -12.11 -7.15
C THR A 254 -3.67 -11.75 -5.72
N LEU A 255 -2.38 -11.84 -5.43
CA LEU A 255 -1.81 -11.57 -4.11
C LEU A 255 -0.66 -10.58 -4.24
N GLU A 256 -0.76 -9.46 -3.53
CA GLU A 256 0.31 -8.50 -3.32
C GLU A 256 0.67 -8.53 -1.82
N LEU A 257 1.85 -9.05 -1.49
CA LEU A 257 2.24 -9.39 -0.13
C LEU A 257 3.48 -8.62 0.32
N GLY A 258 4.06 -9.04 1.44
CA GLY A 258 5.20 -8.39 2.04
C GLY A 258 6.47 -8.41 1.19
N GLY A 259 7.45 -7.63 1.62
CA GLY A 259 8.74 -7.53 0.96
C GLY A 259 9.89 -7.28 1.93
N LYS A 260 11.11 -7.54 1.46
CA LYS A 260 12.36 -7.19 2.13
C LYS A 260 13.35 -6.70 1.08
N ALA A 261 13.01 -5.56 0.45
CA ALA A 261 13.73 -5.07 -0.70
C ALA A 261 15.19 -4.72 -0.40
N ALA A 262 16.06 -5.01 -1.36
CA ALA A 262 17.44 -4.55 -1.35
C ALA A 262 17.55 -3.21 -2.08
N ASN A 263 18.14 -2.21 -1.43
CA ASN A 263 18.56 -0.95 -2.02
C ASN A 263 20.08 -0.98 -2.14
N ILE A 264 20.62 -1.08 -3.35
CA ILE A 264 22.00 -1.45 -3.64
C ILE A 264 22.76 -0.21 -4.09
N VAL A 265 23.83 0.15 -3.38
CA VAL A 265 24.63 1.35 -3.67
C VAL A 265 26.05 0.93 -4.00
N PHE A 266 26.49 1.25 -5.23
CA PHE A 266 27.86 1.06 -5.69
C PHE A 266 28.72 2.28 -5.39
N ASP A 267 30.06 2.11 -5.48
CA ASP A 267 31.07 3.12 -5.20
C ASP A 267 31.08 4.31 -6.19
N ASP A 268 30.45 4.14 -7.34
CA ASP A 268 30.30 5.18 -8.36
C ASP A 268 28.93 5.88 -8.31
N ALA A 269 28.10 5.58 -7.31
CA ALA A 269 26.80 6.25 -7.16
C ALA A 269 26.96 7.70 -6.67
N PRO A 270 26.11 8.64 -7.14
CA PRO A 270 26.08 9.99 -6.59
C PRO A 270 25.53 9.94 -5.15
N VAL A 271 26.43 10.13 -4.17
CA VAL A 271 26.12 9.89 -2.74
C VAL A 271 24.94 10.69 -2.25
N ASP A 272 24.86 11.98 -2.57
CA ASP A 272 23.75 12.85 -2.14
C ASP A 272 22.39 12.36 -2.65
N GLN A 273 22.32 11.96 -3.93
CA GLN A 273 21.09 11.42 -4.51
C GLN A 273 20.74 10.04 -3.92
N ALA A 274 21.75 9.19 -3.71
CA ALA A 274 21.56 7.89 -3.09
C ALA A 274 21.02 8.03 -1.65
N VAL A 275 21.55 8.97 -0.86
CA VAL A 275 21.08 9.25 0.52
C VAL A 275 19.60 9.65 0.51
N GLU A 276 19.19 10.62 -0.33
CA GLU A 276 17.77 11.02 -0.42
C GLU A 276 16.89 9.86 -0.91
N GLY A 277 17.37 9.05 -1.86
CA GLY A 277 16.67 7.86 -2.32
C GLY A 277 16.56 6.77 -1.27
N ILE A 278 17.57 6.59 -0.40
CA ILE A 278 17.52 5.67 0.73
C ILE A 278 16.49 6.17 1.75
N VAL A 279 16.55 7.44 2.12
CA VAL A 279 15.61 8.06 3.08
C VAL A 279 14.17 7.93 2.58
N ASN A 280 13.91 8.29 1.32
CA ASN A 280 12.59 8.09 0.71
C ASN A 280 12.21 6.61 0.61
N GLY A 281 13.17 5.73 0.40
CA GLY A 281 12.96 4.29 0.24
C GLY A 281 12.53 3.57 1.52
N ILE A 282 12.91 4.09 2.70
CA ILE A 282 12.64 3.40 3.98
C ILE A 282 11.82 4.23 4.97
N PHE A 283 11.91 5.57 4.98
CA PHE A 283 11.21 6.37 5.98
C PHE A 283 9.89 6.96 5.47
N PHE A 284 9.64 6.97 4.15
CA PHE A 284 8.33 7.28 3.58
C PHE A 284 7.26 6.42 4.24
N ASN A 285 6.13 7.03 4.60
CA ASN A 285 5.04 6.37 5.33
C ASN A 285 5.52 5.58 6.56
N GLN A 286 6.44 6.11 7.36
CA GLN A 286 7.03 5.47 8.56
C GLN A 286 7.62 4.08 8.27
N GLY A 287 8.02 3.79 7.03
CA GLY A 287 8.45 2.46 6.61
C GLY A 287 7.32 1.45 6.42
N HIS A 288 6.07 1.87 6.48
CA HIS A 288 4.87 1.05 6.22
C HIS A 288 4.66 0.83 4.72
N VAL A 289 5.70 0.38 4.03
CA VAL A 289 5.72 0.22 2.57
C VAL A 289 6.20 -1.19 2.22
N CYS A 290 5.36 -1.95 1.54
CA CYS A 290 5.68 -3.34 1.15
C CYS A 290 6.95 -3.45 0.30
N CYS A 291 7.24 -2.44 -0.52
CA CYS A 291 8.44 -2.35 -1.35
C CYS A 291 9.57 -1.50 -0.72
N ALA A 292 9.49 -1.16 0.58
CA ALA A 292 10.52 -0.37 1.25
C ALA A 292 11.92 -0.97 1.09
N GLY A 293 12.91 -0.12 0.77
CA GLY A 293 14.32 -0.48 0.67
C GLY A 293 14.94 -0.77 2.04
N SER A 294 14.36 -1.71 2.79
CA SER A 294 14.66 -1.98 4.20
C SER A 294 15.99 -2.71 4.43
N ARG A 295 16.62 -3.23 3.36
CA ARG A 295 18.01 -3.70 3.36
C ARG A 295 18.84 -2.79 2.47
N LEU A 296 19.75 -2.03 3.06
CA LEU A 296 20.76 -1.27 2.32
C LEU A 296 21.98 -2.19 2.09
N LEU A 297 22.25 -2.51 0.83
CA LEU A 297 23.47 -3.19 0.43
C LEU A 297 24.43 -2.14 -0.11
N VAL A 298 25.54 -1.91 0.58
CA VAL A 298 26.51 -0.88 0.22
C VAL A 298 27.85 -1.51 -0.15
N GLN A 299 28.48 -1.03 -1.23
CA GLN A 299 29.83 -1.48 -1.59
C GLN A 299 30.82 -1.04 -0.50
N GLU A 300 31.68 -1.96 -0.04
CA GLU A 300 32.58 -1.71 1.12
C GLU A 300 33.40 -0.43 0.97
N SER A 301 33.84 -0.11 -0.25
CA SER A 301 34.72 1.06 -0.51
C SER A 301 34.02 2.43 -0.26
N VAL A 302 32.69 2.50 -0.27
CA VAL A 302 31.94 3.76 -0.08
C VAL A 302 31.10 3.75 1.21
N GLN A 303 31.19 2.68 2.01
CA GLN A 303 30.35 2.48 3.18
C GLN A 303 30.45 3.62 4.18
N ASP A 304 31.64 4.00 4.59
CA ASP A 304 31.84 5.00 5.66
C ASP A 304 31.31 6.37 5.24
N GLU A 305 31.62 6.80 4.01
CA GLU A 305 31.14 8.06 3.45
C GLU A 305 29.61 8.08 3.35
N LEU A 306 29.00 7.02 2.80
CA LEU A 306 27.55 6.93 2.66
C LEU A 306 26.84 6.90 4.01
N LEU A 307 27.34 6.12 4.98
CA LEU A 307 26.72 6.02 6.30
C LEU A 307 26.83 7.32 7.09
N GLU A 308 27.96 8.05 6.99
CA GLU A 308 28.09 9.36 7.61
C GLU A 308 27.10 10.37 7.01
N ALA A 309 26.98 10.42 5.69
CA ALA A 309 26.02 11.29 5.01
C ALA A 309 24.57 10.91 5.37
N LEU A 310 24.26 9.61 5.43
CA LEU A 310 22.94 9.11 5.79
C LEU A 310 22.58 9.44 7.24
N LYS A 311 23.49 9.25 8.21
CA LYS A 311 23.27 9.62 9.61
C LYS A 311 23.03 11.11 9.77
N ARG A 312 23.80 11.97 9.07
CA ARG A 312 23.54 13.42 9.04
C ARG A 312 22.14 13.74 8.53
N ARG A 313 21.71 13.11 7.44
CA ARG A 313 20.36 13.31 6.87
C ARG A 313 19.28 12.79 7.80
N MET A 314 19.44 11.61 8.37
CA MET A 314 18.49 11.04 9.34
C MET A 314 18.30 11.94 10.58
N SER A 315 19.37 12.61 11.02
CA SER A 315 19.30 13.56 12.16
C SER A 315 18.46 14.82 11.87
N THR A 316 18.06 15.05 10.62
CA THR A 316 17.17 16.16 10.24
C THR A 316 15.71 15.73 10.11
N LEU A 317 15.41 14.43 10.20
CA LEU A 317 14.05 13.91 10.08
C LEU A 317 13.24 14.25 11.35
N ARG A 318 12.02 14.70 11.14
CA ARG A 318 11.08 15.08 12.21
C ARG A 318 10.03 14.00 12.37
N VAL A 319 9.93 13.49 13.59
CA VAL A 319 8.85 12.60 14.01
C VAL A 319 7.82 13.44 14.74
N GLY A 320 6.54 13.37 14.37
CA GLY A 320 5.52 14.17 15.02
C GLY A 320 4.15 14.13 14.36
N ASP A 321 3.32 15.11 14.69
CA ASP A 321 1.93 15.22 14.25
C ASP A 321 1.82 15.00 12.72
N PRO A 322 1.03 14.00 12.27
CA PRO A 322 0.82 13.75 10.86
C PRO A 322 0.24 14.93 10.09
N LEU A 323 -0.51 15.79 10.74
CA LEU A 323 -1.09 16.99 10.09
C LEU A 323 -0.10 18.14 9.97
N ASP A 324 1.03 18.14 10.68
CA ASP A 324 2.07 19.16 10.49
C ASP A 324 2.77 18.92 9.13
N LYS A 325 2.75 19.94 8.27
CA LYS A 325 3.38 19.92 6.94
C LYS A 325 4.90 19.76 6.98
N ASN A 326 5.51 19.95 8.14
CA ASN A 326 6.93 19.76 8.37
C ASN A 326 7.29 18.38 8.91
N THR A 327 6.32 17.55 9.25
CA THR A 327 6.56 16.17 9.71
C THR A 327 7.10 15.32 8.57
N ASP A 328 8.18 14.58 8.84
CA ASP A 328 8.80 13.61 7.93
C ASP A 328 8.33 12.18 8.21
N ILE A 329 8.13 11.85 9.49
CA ILE A 329 7.73 10.53 9.96
C ILE A 329 6.53 10.70 10.89
N GLY A 330 5.42 10.12 10.54
CA GLY A 330 4.19 10.14 11.32
C GLY A 330 4.10 9.02 12.36
N ALA A 331 2.89 8.77 12.84
CA ALA A 331 2.63 7.73 13.84
C ALA A 331 2.63 6.33 13.21
N ILE A 332 3.09 5.33 13.96
CA ILE A 332 2.90 3.91 13.63
C ILE A 332 1.41 3.58 13.72
N ASN A 333 0.88 2.86 12.74
CA ASN A 333 -0.57 2.68 12.58
C ASN A 333 -1.30 2.09 13.80
N SER A 334 -0.64 1.24 14.58
CA SER A 334 -1.28 0.60 15.74
C SER A 334 -0.28 0.21 16.82
N ALA A 335 -0.78 -0.01 18.04
CA ALA A 335 0.01 -0.55 19.17
C ALA A 335 0.64 -1.92 18.84
N GLU A 336 -0.10 -2.78 18.13
CA GLU A 336 0.38 -4.10 17.70
C GLU A 336 1.56 -3.97 16.74
N GLN A 337 1.44 -3.10 15.73
CA GLN A 337 2.53 -2.86 14.79
C GLN A 337 3.76 -2.23 15.48
N LEU A 338 3.56 -1.29 16.41
CA LEU A 338 4.63 -0.73 17.21
C LEU A 338 5.36 -1.80 18.03
N ALA A 339 4.62 -2.70 18.69
CA ALA A 339 5.19 -3.82 19.44
C ALA A 339 6.02 -4.76 18.55
N ARG A 340 5.54 -5.05 17.33
CA ARG A 340 6.27 -5.86 16.34
C ARG A 340 7.58 -5.18 15.91
N ILE A 341 7.54 -3.88 15.62
CA ILE A 341 8.74 -3.11 15.24
C ILE A 341 9.78 -3.16 16.36
N LYS A 342 9.35 -2.90 17.61
CA LYS A 342 10.23 -2.96 18.80
C LYS A 342 10.86 -4.35 18.97
N ALA A 343 10.07 -5.40 18.92
CA ALA A 343 10.54 -6.77 19.10
C ALA A 343 11.59 -7.18 18.05
N LEU A 344 11.41 -6.77 16.78
CA LEU A 344 12.39 -7.06 15.71
C LEU A 344 13.63 -6.17 15.83
N ALA A 345 13.51 -4.91 16.23
CA ALA A 345 14.66 -4.05 16.50
C ALA A 345 15.52 -4.60 17.66
N ASP A 346 14.88 -5.03 18.75
CA ASP A 346 15.56 -5.63 19.90
C ASP A 346 16.21 -6.98 19.54
N ALA A 347 15.58 -7.76 18.67
CA ALA A 347 16.19 -8.98 18.12
C ALA A 347 17.47 -8.67 17.35
N GLY A 348 17.50 -7.60 16.54
CA GLY A 348 18.69 -7.18 15.80
C GLY A 348 19.89 -6.89 16.73
N GLU A 349 19.67 -6.18 17.83
CA GLU A 349 20.70 -5.93 18.85
C GLU A 349 21.14 -7.23 19.53
N SER A 350 20.20 -8.06 19.94
CA SER A 350 20.49 -9.32 20.64
C SER A 350 21.26 -10.32 19.76
N GLU A 351 21.11 -10.26 18.45
CA GLU A 351 21.82 -11.04 17.44
C GLU A 351 23.19 -10.44 17.08
N GLY A 352 23.54 -9.27 17.64
CA GLY A 352 24.87 -8.66 17.52
C GLY A 352 25.00 -7.52 16.50
N ALA A 353 23.92 -7.05 15.92
CA ALA A 353 23.94 -5.85 15.09
C ALA A 353 24.01 -4.58 15.95
N GLU A 354 24.69 -3.55 15.44
CA GLU A 354 24.81 -2.26 16.11
C GLU A 354 23.64 -1.35 15.75
N ARG A 355 22.86 -0.97 16.75
CA ARG A 355 21.73 -0.04 16.58
C ARG A 355 22.18 1.40 16.71
N TRP A 356 21.75 2.24 15.76
CA TRP A 356 21.90 3.68 15.83
C TRP A 356 20.55 4.36 15.50
N ALA A 357 20.21 5.39 16.27
CA ALA A 357 19.08 6.28 15.99
C ALA A 357 19.50 7.72 16.31
N PRO A 358 19.01 8.74 15.60
CA PRO A 358 19.23 10.13 15.96
C PRO A 358 18.56 10.44 17.29
N ALA A 359 19.10 11.41 18.02
CA ALA A 359 18.38 12.01 19.14
C ALA A 359 17.13 12.70 18.59
N CYS A 360 15.95 12.18 18.96
CA CYS A 360 14.69 12.77 18.56
C CYS A 360 13.69 12.64 19.72
N GLU A 361 12.97 13.72 19.99
CA GLU A 361 11.86 13.70 20.94
C GLU A 361 10.65 13.07 20.25
N LEU A 362 10.05 12.09 20.91
CA LEU A 362 8.82 11.45 20.46
C LEU A 362 7.65 12.04 21.25
N PRO A 363 6.46 12.22 20.64
CA PRO A 363 5.28 12.64 21.38
C PRO A 363 4.89 11.67 22.50
N ASP A 364 4.29 12.20 23.58
CA ASP A 364 3.93 11.41 24.77
C ASP A 364 2.74 10.47 24.56
N ALA A 365 1.80 10.84 23.66
CA ALA A 365 0.61 10.03 23.33
C ALA A 365 0.69 9.50 21.91
N GLY A 366 0.04 8.36 21.64
CA GLY A 366 0.06 7.72 20.33
C GLY A 366 1.20 6.71 20.14
N TYR A 367 1.39 6.27 18.90
CA TYR A 367 2.30 5.16 18.58
C TYR A 367 3.50 5.68 17.77
N TRP A 368 4.67 5.75 18.40
CA TRP A 368 5.83 6.41 17.79
C TRP A 368 7.07 5.53 17.82
N PHE A 369 7.88 5.64 16.76
CA PHE A 369 9.17 4.96 16.67
C PHE A 369 10.18 5.85 15.92
N ALA A 370 11.37 6.04 16.50
CA ALA A 370 12.43 6.83 15.90
C ALA A 370 13.03 6.14 14.65
N PRO A 371 13.43 6.89 13.60
CA PRO A 371 14.14 6.32 12.47
C PRO A 371 15.42 5.64 12.97
N THR A 372 15.57 4.36 12.62
CA THR A 372 16.61 3.49 13.18
C THR A 372 17.45 2.85 12.07
N LEU A 373 18.77 2.80 12.29
CA LEU A 373 19.76 2.18 11.41
C LEU A 373 20.49 1.08 12.16
N PHE A 374 20.64 -0.07 11.53
CA PHE A 374 21.50 -1.17 12.02
C PHE A 374 22.70 -1.37 11.12
N THR A 375 23.92 -1.41 11.73
CA THR A 375 25.19 -1.80 11.09
C THR A 375 25.67 -3.15 11.59
N GLY A 376 26.69 -3.73 10.93
CA GLY A 376 27.15 -5.08 11.28
C GLY A 376 26.13 -6.19 10.97
N VAL A 377 25.13 -5.90 10.15
CA VAL A 377 24.09 -6.88 9.83
C VAL A 377 24.61 -7.93 8.86
N THR A 378 24.35 -9.18 9.18
CA THR A 378 24.60 -10.33 8.29
C THR A 378 23.28 -10.88 7.74
N GLN A 379 23.37 -11.75 6.72
CA GLN A 379 22.19 -12.38 6.16
C GLN A 379 21.47 -13.36 7.12
N ALA A 380 22.12 -13.75 8.22
CA ALA A 380 21.53 -14.63 9.23
C ALA A 380 20.64 -13.88 10.24
N HIS A 381 20.82 -12.57 10.40
CA HIS A 381 20.01 -11.78 11.32
C HIS A 381 18.54 -11.73 10.89
N ARG A 382 17.63 -11.83 11.84
CA ARG A 382 16.19 -11.72 11.60
C ARG A 382 15.83 -10.41 10.90
N ILE A 383 16.45 -9.30 11.30
CA ILE A 383 16.24 -7.98 10.69
C ILE A 383 16.70 -7.89 9.23
N ALA A 384 17.47 -8.85 8.71
CA ALA A 384 17.81 -8.99 7.30
C ALA A 384 16.84 -9.88 6.51
N GLN A 385 16.06 -10.72 7.18
CA GLN A 385 15.17 -11.72 6.56
C GLN A 385 13.69 -11.41 6.74
N GLU A 386 13.30 -10.92 7.93
CA GLU A 386 11.91 -10.65 8.24
C GLU A 386 11.49 -9.21 7.89
N GLU A 387 10.27 -9.05 7.45
CA GLU A 387 9.66 -7.73 7.19
C GLU A 387 9.31 -7.06 8.53
N ILE A 388 9.97 -5.94 8.83
CA ILE A 388 9.73 -5.16 10.06
C ILE A 388 8.50 -4.27 9.88
N PHE A 389 8.34 -3.69 8.69
CA PHE A 389 7.27 -2.77 8.31
C PHE A 389 7.21 -1.55 9.23
N GLY A 390 8.38 -0.91 9.40
CA GLY A 390 8.61 0.27 10.24
C GLY A 390 9.86 1.03 9.79
N PRO A 391 10.18 2.16 10.43
CA PRO A 391 11.29 3.03 10.02
C PRO A 391 12.66 2.47 10.47
N VAL A 392 12.98 1.26 10.02
CA VAL A 392 14.18 0.51 10.41
C VAL A 392 14.94 0.03 9.18
N LEU A 393 16.18 0.47 9.05
CA LEU A 393 17.09 0.13 7.95
C LEU A 393 18.19 -0.82 8.42
N SER A 394 18.39 -1.93 7.71
CA SER A 394 19.45 -2.90 7.95
C SER A 394 20.54 -2.75 6.89
N VAL A 395 21.79 -2.49 7.30
CA VAL A 395 22.93 -2.27 6.41
C VAL A 395 23.79 -3.51 6.32
N LEU A 396 23.98 -3.98 5.08
CA LEU A 396 24.88 -5.06 4.72
C LEU A 396 25.92 -4.53 3.71
N THR A 397 27.10 -5.12 3.68
CA THR A 397 28.15 -4.75 2.71
C THR A 397 28.27 -5.77 1.59
N PHE A 398 28.90 -5.38 0.50
CA PHE A 398 29.32 -6.27 -0.59
C PHE A 398 30.59 -5.75 -1.27
N ARG A 399 31.33 -6.63 -1.96
CA ARG A 399 32.57 -6.30 -2.69
C ARG A 399 32.40 -6.31 -4.19
N THR A 400 31.60 -7.25 -4.71
CA THR A 400 31.39 -7.41 -6.16
C THR A 400 29.90 -7.34 -6.52
N PRO A 401 29.59 -7.00 -7.78
CA PRO A 401 28.19 -7.01 -8.25
C PRO A 401 27.50 -8.37 -8.06
N GLU A 402 28.24 -9.47 -8.26
CA GLU A 402 27.72 -10.83 -8.09
C GLU A 402 27.37 -11.12 -6.64
N GLU A 403 28.18 -10.65 -5.69
CA GLU A 403 27.90 -10.75 -4.26
C GLU A 403 26.65 -9.92 -3.88
N ALA A 404 26.53 -8.70 -4.43
CA ALA A 404 25.35 -7.87 -4.23
C ALA A 404 24.08 -8.59 -4.70
N VAL A 405 24.09 -9.20 -5.90
CA VAL A 405 22.98 -9.99 -6.43
C VAL A 405 22.67 -11.19 -5.54
N ALA A 406 23.69 -11.94 -5.13
CA ALA A 406 23.52 -13.10 -4.25
C ALA A 406 22.83 -12.70 -2.94
N LYS A 407 23.32 -11.62 -2.28
CA LYS A 407 22.75 -11.10 -1.03
C LYS A 407 21.34 -10.52 -1.24
N ALA A 408 21.11 -9.78 -2.32
CA ALA A 408 19.81 -9.21 -2.63
C ALA A 408 18.75 -10.30 -2.81
N ASN A 409 19.08 -11.36 -3.53
CA ASN A 409 18.17 -12.46 -3.84
C ASN A 409 18.00 -13.47 -2.69
N ASN A 410 18.86 -13.42 -1.65
CA ASN A 410 18.78 -14.32 -0.49
C ASN A 410 17.74 -13.85 0.53
N THR A 411 16.49 -13.96 0.15
CA THR A 411 15.30 -13.64 0.94
C THR A 411 14.12 -14.44 0.41
N PRO A 412 13.12 -14.78 1.23
CA PRO A 412 11.87 -15.38 0.73
C PRO A 412 11.07 -14.45 -0.16
N TYR A 413 11.33 -13.16 -0.13
CA TYR A 413 10.60 -12.13 -0.85
C TYR A 413 11.19 -11.80 -2.23
N GLY A 414 10.39 -11.09 -3.05
CA GLY A 414 10.82 -10.65 -4.38
C GLY A 414 9.92 -9.54 -4.93
N LEU A 415 9.56 -8.53 -4.11
CA LEU A 415 8.67 -7.46 -4.55
C LEU A 415 9.42 -6.39 -5.33
N SER A 416 10.46 -5.80 -4.74
CA SER A 416 11.21 -4.72 -5.37
C SER A 416 12.70 -4.76 -5.03
N ALA A 417 13.48 -3.96 -5.77
CA ALA A 417 14.87 -3.63 -5.52
C ALA A 417 15.21 -2.24 -6.06
N GLY A 418 16.28 -1.62 -5.55
CA GLY A 418 16.86 -0.38 -6.05
C GLY A 418 18.34 -0.57 -6.36
N VAL A 419 18.85 0.11 -7.40
CA VAL A 419 20.25 0.09 -7.81
C VAL A 419 20.74 1.50 -8.07
N TRP A 420 21.84 1.88 -7.41
CA TRP A 420 22.48 3.19 -7.54
C TRP A 420 23.89 3.02 -8.11
N THR A 421 24.12 3.51 -9.32
CA THR A 421 25.39 3.45 -10.06
C THR A 421 25.33 4.35 -11.28
N GLU A 422 26.45 4.97 -11.66
CA GLU A 422 26.57 5.76 -12.90
C GLU A 422 26.76 4.88 -14.15
N LYS A 423 27.02 3.55 -13.99
CA LYS A 423 27.27 2.64 -15.11
C LYS A 423 25.96 2.05 -15.65
N GLY A 424 25.50 2.53 -16.81
CA GLY A 424 24.30 2.02 -17.46
C GLY A 424 24.32 0.52 -17.76
N SER A 425 25.49 -0.05 -18.13
CA SER A 425 25.63 -1.50 -18.33
C SER A 425 25.43 -2.31 -17.05
N ARG A 426 25.86 -1.76 -15.91
CA ARG A 426 25.65 -2.36 -14.59
C ARG A 426 24.17 -2.34 -14.23
N ILE A 427 23.45 -1.22 -14.48
CA ILE A 427 22.01 -1.12 -14.26
C ILE A 427 21.26 -2.22 -15.00
N LEU A 428 21.52 -2.38 -16.31
CA LEU A 428 20.87 -3.39 -17.12
C LEU A 428 21.18 -4.81 -16.65
N TRP A 429 22.45 -5.08 -16.31
CA TRP A 429 22.85 -6.37 -15.79
C TRP A 429 22.17 -6.68 -14.45
N MET A 430 22.20 -5.74 -13.51
CA MET A 430 21.56 -5.89 -12.20
C MET A 430 20.06 -6.15 -12.33
N ALA A 431 19.37 -5.37 -13.17
CA ALA A 431 17.92 -5.53 -13.38
C ALA A 431 17.55 -6.94 -13.89
N ASN A 432 18.42 -7.56 -14.71
CA ASN A 432 18.23 -8.92 -15.20
C ASN A 432 18.56 -10.02 -14.17
N GLN A 433 19.40 -9.73 -13.18
CA GLN A 433 19.84 -10.72 -12.17
C GLN A 433 18.98 -10.68 -10.90
N LEU A 434 18.38 -9.54 -10.58
CA LEU A 434 17.57 -9.37 -9.37
C LEU A 434 16.20 -10.05 -9.52
N ARG A 435 15.85 -10.88 -8.54
CA ARG A 435 14.57 -11.59 -8.46
C ARG A 435 13.52 -10.71 -7.77
N ALA A 436 13.22 -9.58 -8.37
CA ALA A 436 12.27 -8.58 -7.91
C ALA A 436 11.31 -8.20 -9.03
N GLY A 437 10.04 -7.99 -8.70
CA GLY A 437 9.02 -7.59 -9.67
C GLY A 437 9.24 -6.19 -10.21
N ILE A 438 9.84 -5.30 -9.42
CA ILE A 438 10.27 -3.96 -9.83
C ILE A 438 11.73 -3.74 -9.44
N VAL A 439 12.49 -3.14 -10.35
CA VAL A 439 13.85 -2.66 -10.09
C VAL A 439 13.94 -1.19 -10.46
N TRP A 440 14.11 -0.34 -9.45
CA TRP A 440 14.40 1.08 -9.66
C TRP A 440 15.89 1.32 -9.88
N SER A 441 16.22 2.29 -10.71
CA SER A 441 17.61 2.67 -11.02
C SER A 441 17.80 4.16 -10.79
N ASN A 442 18.75 4.51 -9.89
CA ASN A 442 19.03 5.88 -9.43
C ASN A 442 17.77 6.64 -8.98
N THR A 443 16.82 5.92 -8.43
CA THR A 443 15.59 6.43 -7.82
C THR A 443 14.96 5.36 -6.93
N PHE A 444 13.94 5.72 -6.14
CA PHE A 444 13.14 4.78 -5.37
C PHE A 444 11.70 5.31 -5.20
N ASN A 445 10.71 4.43 -4.98
CA ASN A 445 9.30 4.79 -4.78
C ASN A 445 8.70 5.65 -5.91
N LYS A 446 9.11 5.43 -7.17
CA LYS A 446 8.47 6.06 -8.32
C LYS A 446 7.41 5.15 -8.90
N PHE A 447 6.16 5.58 -8.78
CA PHE A 447 4.98 4.85 -9.24
C PHE A 447 4.30 5.60 -10.38
N ASP A 448 3.75 4.83 -11.32
CA ASP A 448 2.97 5.35 -12.44
C ASP A 448 1.80 4.39 -12.70
N PRO A 449 0.57 4.89 -12.93
CA PRO A 449 -0.59 4.03 -13.19
C PRO A 449 -0.42 3.10 -14.40
N ALA A 450 0.42 3.47 -15.36
CA ALA A 450 0.71 2.68 -16.56
C ALA A 450 1.78 1.60 -16.33
N SER A 451 2.48 1.62 -15.18
CA SER A 451 3.50 0.64 -14.83
C SER A 451 2.91 -0.55 -14.09
N PRO A 452 3.24 -1.80 -14.48
CA PRO A 452 2.83 -2.97 -13.72
C PRO A 452 3.59 -3.04 -12.39
N PHE A 453 2.90 -3.51 -11.35
CA PHE A 453 3.45 -3.74 -10.02
C PHE A 453 3.09 -5.15 -9.55
N GLY A 454 4.00 -5.82 -8.86
CA GLY A 454 3.76 -7.14 -8.27
C GLY A 454 5.04 -7.93 -8.03
N GLY A 455 4.96 -8.91 -7.14
CA GLY A 455 6.11 -9.64 -6.63
C GLY A 455 6.39 -10.98 -7.31
N TYR A 456 7.51 -11.56 -6.88
CA TYR A 456 7.88 -12.96 -7.05
C TYR A 456 7.97 -13.64 -5.69
N LYS A 457 8.12 -14.96 -5.67
CA LYS A 457 8.28 -15.75 -4.46
C LYS A 457 7.14 -15.52 -3.45
N GLU A 458 7.46 -15.29 -2.18
CA GLU A 458 6.48 -15.04 -1.12
C GLU A 458 5.89 -13.62 -1.11
N SER A 459 6.35 -12.75 -2.00
CA SER A 459 5.70 -11.45 -2.22
C SER A 459 4.43 -11.52 -3.05
N GLY A 460 4.04 -12.71 -3.49
CA GLY A 460 2.77 -12.95 -4.16
C GLY A 460 2.88 -13.20 -5.66
N PHE A 461 1.75 -13.11 -6.34
CA PHE A 461 1.63 -13.35 -7.78
C PHE A 461 0.47 -12.54 -8.38
N GLY A 462 0.50 -12.39 -9.71
CA GLY A 462 -0.32 -11.45 -10.45
C GLY A 462 0.43 -10.13 -10.64
N ARG A 463 -0.21 -9.20 -11.32
CA ARG A 463 0.28 -7.82 -11.47
C ARG A 463 -0.89 -6.87 -11.33
N GLU A 464 -0.69 -5.81 -10.55
CA GLU A 464 -1.58 -4.66 -10.46
C GLU A 464 -0.94 -3.47 -11.20
N GLY A 465 -1.72 -2.45 -11.55
CA GLY A 465 -1.21 -1.34 -12.35
C GLY A 465 -0.95 -1.71 -13.83
N GLY A 466 -0.80 -0.69 -14.64
CA GLY A 466 -0.59 -0.83 -16.06
C GLY A 466 -1.67 -1.62 -16.79
N ARG A 467 -1.39 -1.95 -18.04
CA ARG A 467 -2.23 -2.85 -18.84
C ARG A 467 -2.38 -4.24 -18.18
N HIS A 468 -1.34 -4.71 -17.48
CA HIS A 468 -1.33 -6.01 -16.82
C HIS A 468 -2.38 -6.12 -15.71
N GLY A 469 -2.71 -5.02 -15.05
CA GLY A 469 -3.79 -4.99 -14.05
C GLY A 469 -5.17 -5.33 -14.60
N LEU A 470 -5.39 -5.19 -15.91
CA LEU A 470 -6.66 -5.58 -16.55
C LEU A 470 -6.82 -7.11 -16.61
N GLU A 471 -5.73 -7.85 -16.86
CA GLU A 471 -5.74 -9.32 -16.96
C GLU A 471 -6.33 -9.97 -15.70
N ALA A 472 -6.05 -9.37 -14.54
CA ALA A 472 -6.53 -9.87 -13.27
C ALA A 472 -8.07 -9.89 -13.13
N TYR A 473 -8.79 -9.16 -13.99
CA TYR A 473 -10.23 -8.96 -13.95
C TYR A 473 -10.95 -9.42 -15.23
N LEU A 474 -10.25 -10.10 -16.10
CA LEU A 474 -10.77 -10.63 -17.37
C LEU A 474 -10.68 -12.15 -17.41
N ASP A 475 -11.64 -12.78 -18.05
CA ASP A 475 -11.60 -14.19 -18.41
C ASP A 475 -10.81 -14.35 -19.71
N VAL A 476 -9.55 -14.80 -19.58
CA VAL A 476 -8.53 -14.86 -20.63
C VAL A 476 -7.75 -16.16 -20.57
#